data_6ee52f869d49574407e39b1a7650e8c3
#
_entry.id   6ee52f869d49574407e39b1a7650e8c3
#
_cell.length_a   1.000
_cell.length_b   1.000
_cell.length_c   1.000
_cell.angle_alpha   90.00
_cell.angle_beta   90.00
_cell.angle_gamma   90.00
#
_symmetry.space_group_name_H-M   'P 1'
#
loop_
_entity.id
_entity.type
_entity.pdbx_description
1 polymer ?
#
loop_
_entity_poly.entity_id
_entity_poly.type
_entity_poly.pdbx_seq_one_letter_code
_entity_poly.pdbx_strand_id
1 'polypeptide(L)'
;MKFFFSIMLLLAQPALSQIINIDQARAKKTVLAIPPLLFVGNPSSYPNHASIGSELYRVIQNNLTFSSFFSFLPQSSFLEDSKLGVKPVPEPNGFKFESWKQIGAEFLIKGQFSIAGSTVNLEVFTYNVSTQKLVFGKKYSGSADQARKLAHTFCNDFLKELTGKEGVFLSKVVVSSNRGGSKWKEIYVMDWDGANVEKITNHKSIAISPAWSPDAQKVAYTAFVQRAKSKTRNADLFVFDINKGTRWLVSYKPGINSGANFDPSGKYIYLTSSQSGNPDIFKITLDGTQVQKLTNGPTGAMNVEPAVSPDGSKLAFSSDRHGQPMVYVMNIDGSNIKRITFAGRYNATPSWSPDSKKLAFAGWENDHFDIFTVNADGTDMVRITSSRKPNGKWANNEDPSFSADGRLLMYTSNRTGTYQIYISNLDGSEERRVTNDNFDYYKPRWSGNL
;
A
#
# COMPACT_ATOMS: atom_id res chain seq x y z
N MET A 1 56.66 -19.83 -41.15
CA MET A 1 56.04 -18.51 -40.81
C MET A 1 54.61 -18.76 -40.39
N LYS A 2 54.36 -18.86 -39.08
CA LYS A 2 53.03 -19.08 -38.49
C LYS A 2 52.52 -17.73 -37.95
N PHE A 3 51.48 -17.19 -38.56
CA PHE A 3 50.81 -15.99 -38.06
C PHE A 3 49.87 -16.38 -36.92
N PHE A 4 50.12 -15.84 -35.71
CA PHE A 4 49.21 -15.86 -34.57
C PHE A 4 48.26 -14.66 -34.70
N PHE A 5 46.94 -14.92 -34.89
CA PHE A 5 45.88 -13.91 -34.75
C PHE A 5 45.48 -13.88 -33.28
N SER A 6 45.81 -12.80 -32.59
CA SER A 6 45.30 -12.52 -31.22
C SER A 6 43.89 -11.93 -31.35
N ILE A 7 42.89 -12.67 -30.97
CA ILE A 7 41.53 -12.16 -30.79
C ILE A 7 41.47 -11.46 -29.44
N MET A 8 41.41 -10.15 -29.45
CA MET A 8 41.15 -9.32 -28.28
C MET A 8 39.65 -9.36 -27.95
N LEU A 9 39.28 -10.18 -26.97
CA LEU A 9 37.92 -10.20 -26.40
C LEU A 9 37.72 -8.89 -25.61
N LEU A 10 36.93 -7.96 -26.12
CA LEU A 10 36.42 -6.84 -25.35
C LEU A 10 35.35 -7.39 -24.38
N LEU A 11 35.73 -7.60 -23.15
CA LEU A 11 34.79 -7.80 -22.06
C LEU A 11 34.05 -6.48 -21.82
N ALA A 12 32.81 -6.42 -22.27
CA ALA A 12 31.88 -5.36 -21.86
C ALA A 12 31.67 -5.49 -20.34
N GLN A 13 32.24 -4.58 -19.57
CA GLN A 13 31.93 -4.47 -18.16
C GLN A 13 30.45 -4.07 -18.03
N PRO A 14 29.65 -4.76 -17.21
CA PRO A 14 28.32 -4.30 -16.91
C PRO A 14 28.42 -2.92 -16.26
N ALA A 15 27.66 -1.95 -16.75
CA ALA A 15 27.51 -0.67 -16.10
C ALA A 15 26.97 -0.94 -14.69
N LEU A 16 27.78 -0.68 -13.67
CA LEU A 16 27.34 -0.70 -12.29
C LEU A 16 26.25 0.38 -12.18
N SER A 17 24.97 -0.04 -12.19
CA SER A 17 23.89 0.82 -11.78
C SER A 17 24.19 1.29 -10.36
N GLN A 18 24.10 2.59 -10.12
CA GLN A 18 24.20 3.14 -8.76
C GLN A 18 22.98 2.65 -7.97
N ILE A 19 23.11 1.50 -7.33
CA ILE A 19 22.08 0.96 -6.44
C ILE A 19 22.09 1.82 -5.17
N ILE A 20 20.97 2.50 -4.90
CA ILE A 20 20.74 3.16 -3.61
C ILE A 20 20.52 2.04 -2.59
N ASN A 21 21.41 1.94 -1.60
CA ASN A 21 21.31 0.91 -0.57
C ASN A 21 20.14 1.24 0.37
N ILE A 22 19.11 0.38 0.38
CA ILE A 22 17.82 0.60 1.05
C ILE A 22 17.87 0.27 2.55
N ASP A 23 18.89 -0.49 3.00
CA ASP A 23 18.92 -1.09 4.34
C ASP A 23 19.38 -0.12 5.45
N GLN A 24 19.68 1.13 5.14
CA GLN A 24 20.06 2.12 6.14
C GLN A 24 18.92 3.11 6.41
N ALA A 25 18.23 2.93 7.51
CA ALA A 25 17.11 3.76 8.01
C ALA A 25 17.42 5.25 8.25
N ARG A 26 18.64 5.74 7.90
CA ARG A 26 19.09 7.13 7.99
C ARG A 26 19.98 7.55 6.81
N ALA A 27 19.82 6.95 5.64
CA ALA A 27 20.54 7.40 4.46
C ALA A 27 20.14 8.84 4.11
N LYS A 28 21.12 9.70 3.84
CA LYS A 28 20.87 11.05 3.31
C LYS A 28 19.98 10.95 2.07
N LYS A 29 18.85 11.66 2.06
CA LYS A 29 17.95 11.67 0.89
C LYS A 29 18.69 12.20 -0.33
N THR A 30 18.48 11.55 -1.46
CA THR A 30 19.04 11.97 -2.76
C THR A 30 18.35 13.24 -3.24
N VAL A 31 19.11 14.25 -3.63
CA VAL A 31 18.59 15.54 -4.08
C VAL A 31 18.11 15.45 -5.53
N LEU A 32 16.82 15.63 -5.74
CA LEU A 32 16.14 15.46 -7.02
C LEU A 32 15.58 16.79 -7.53
N ALA A 33 15.86 17.10 -8.80
CA ALA A 33 15.22 18.18 -9.53
C ALA A 33 14.19 17.63 -10.53
N ILE A 34 12.96 18.16 -10.49
CA ILE A 34 11.90 17.81 -11.42
C ILE A 34 11.28 19.12 -11.93
N PRO A 35 11.68 19.62 -13.12
CA PRO A 35 10.97 20.71 -13.77
C PRO A 35 9.56 20.27 -14.23
N PRO A 36 8.63 21.22 -14.46
CA PRO A 36 7.36 20.92 -15.09
C PRO A 36 7.52 20.13 -16.39
N LEU A 37 6.56 19.24 -16.68
CA LEU A 37 6.59 18.45 -17.91
C LEU A 37 6.31 19.35 -19.13
N LEU A 38 7.10 19.18 -20.19
CA LEU A 38 6.94 19.93 -21.43
C LEU A 38 5.80 19.34 -22.27
N PHE A 39 4.82 20.16 -22.64
CA PHE A 39 3.83 19.75 -23.63
C PHE A 39 4.39 19.89 -25.04
N VAL A 40 4.37 18.79 -25.81
CA VAL A 40 4.79 18.75 -27.22
C VAL A 40 3.55 18.62 -28.08
N GLY A 41 3.09 19.74 -28.64
CA GLY A 41 1.89 19.81 -29.47
C GLY A 41 1.35 21.23 -29.59
N ASN A 42 0.24 21.36 -30.31
CA ASN A 42 -0.46 22.64 -30.41
C ASN A 42 -1.44 22.80 -29.23
N PRO A 43 -1.23 23.75 -28.31
CA PRO A 43 -2.12 23.97 -27.17
C PRO A 43 -3.58 24.23 -27.55
N SER A 44 -3.80 24.93 -28.69
CA SER A 44 -5.15 25.25 -29.16
C SER A 44 -5.94 24.00 -29.59
N SER A 45 -5.24 22.93 -30.01
CA SER A 45 -5.87 21.68 -30.43
C SER A 45 -6.23 20.79 -29.22
N TYR A 46 -5.63 21.05 -28.06
CA TYR A 46 -5.82 20.24 -26.84
C TYR A 46 -6.01 21.14 -25.60
N PRO A 47 -7.20 21.73 -25.41
CA PRO A 47 -7.44 22.70 -24.32
C PRO A 47 -7.18 22.13 -22.91
N ASN A 48 -7.24 20.81 -22.74
CA ASN A 48 -7.02 20.10 -21.48
C ASN A 48 -5.54 19.74 -21.21
N HIS A 49 -4.61 20.10 -22.14
CA HIS A 49 -3.19 19.72 -21.99
C HIS A 49 -2.59 20.21 -20.66
N ALA A 50 -2.94 21.42 -20.22
CA ALA A 50 -2.42 21.99 -18.99
C ALA A 50 -2.85 21.21 -17.74
N SER A 51 -4.11 20.75 -17.70
CA SER A 51 -4.62 19.94 -16.59
C SER A 51 -3.98 18.53 -16.56
N ILE A 52 -3.80 17.91 -17.73
CA ILE A 52 -3.12 16.62 -17.87
C ILE A 52 -1.65 16.74 -17.42
N GLY A 53 -0.92 17.76 -17.89
CA GLY A 53 0.46 17.99 -17.49
C GLY A 53 0.62 18.24 -15.99
N SER A 54 -0.27 19.03 -15.41
CA SER A 54 -0.29 19.29 -13.98
C SER A 54 -0.58 18.03 -13.17
N GLU A 55 -1.50 17.18 -13.63
CA GLU A 55 -1.83 15.91 -12.98
C GLU A 55 -0.65 14.93 -13.04
N LEU A 56 -0.05 14.73 -14.20
CA LEU A 56 1.15 13.91 -14.38
C LEU A 56 2.27 14.36 -13.43
N TYR A 57 2.59 15.65 -13.44
CA TYR A 57 3.63 16.23 -12.60
C TYR A 57 3.35 16.03 -11.11
N ARG A 58 2.12 16.38 -10.68
CA ARG A 58 1.70 16.26 -9.27
C ARG A 58 1.79 14.83 -8.77
N VAL A 59 1.35 13.86 -9.57
CA VAL A 59 1.41 12.44 -9.21
C VAL A 59 2.85 11.95 -9.13
N ILE A 60 3.71 12.30 -10.09
CA ILE A 60 5.15 11.95 -10.05
C ILE A 60 5.80 12.52 -8.78
N GLN A 61 5.60 13.79 -8.51
CA GLN A 61 6.18 14.45 -7.35
C GLN A 61 5.67 13.83 -6.04
N ASN A 62 4.36 13.58 -5.94
CA ASN A 62 3.76 12.97 -4.77
C ASN A 62 4.33 11.56 -4.50
N ASN A 63 4.39 10.71 -5.53
CA ASN A 63 4.92 9.35 -5.41
C ASN A 63 6.37 9.32 -4.96
N LEU A 64 7.22 10.13 -5.59
CA LEU A 64 8.65 10.16 -5.28
C LEU A 64 8.92 10.80 -3.91
N THR A 65 8.12 11.80 -3.51
CA THR A 65 8.13 12.32 -2.13
C THR A 65 7.78 11.21 -1.14
N PHE A 66 6.76 10.42 -1.48
CA PHE A 66 6.25 9.36 -0.62
C PHE A 66 7.22 8.19 -0.46
N SER A 67 8.07 7.96 -1.46
CA SER A 67 9.10 6.92 -1.41
C SER A 67 10.11 7.12 -0.29
N SER A 68 10.20 8.33 0.27
CA SER A 68 11.16 8.75 1.31
C SER A 68 12.63 8.73 0.89
N PHE A 69 12.95 8.37 -0.37
CA PHE A 69 14.34 8.34 -0.87
C PHE A 69 14.87 9.70 -1.32
N PHE A 70 13.96 10.65 -1.61
CA PHE A 70 14.32 11.88 -2.28
C PHE A 70 13.98 13.12 -1.45
N SER A 71 14.83 14.15 -1.59
CA SER A 71 14.53 15.53 -1.26
C SER A 71 14.46 16.33 -2.56
N PHE A 72 13.54 17.30 -2.63
CA PHE A 72 13.27 18.04 -3.87
C PHE A 72 13.83 19.43 -3.81
N LEU A 73 14.49 19.84 -4.89
CA LEU A 73 14.84 21.25 -5.08
C LEU A 73 13.56 22.05 -5.43
N PRO A 74 13.35 23.21 -4.79
CA PRO A 74 12.21 24.07 -5.13
C PRO A 74 12.37 24.62 -6.56
N GLN A 75 11.26 24.73 -7.30
CA GLN A 75 11.29 25.24 -8.68
C GLN A 75 11.88 26.67 -8.76
N SER A 76 11.73 27.46 -7.71
CA SER A 76 12.31 28.82 -7.63
C SER A 76 13.84 28.84 -7.65
N SER A 77 14.50 27.73 -7.38
CA SER A 77 15.97 27.60 -7.46
C SER A 77 16.47 27.23 -8.86
N PHE A 78 15.59 26.90 -9.79
CA PHE A 78 15.98 26.46 -11.13
C PHE A 78 16.56 27.61 -11.94
N LEU A 79 17.74 27.40 -12.52
CA LEU A 79 18.47 28.39 -13.31
C LEU A 79 18.09 28.35 -14.78
N GLU A 80 17.40 27.29 -15.23
CA GLU A 80 17.00 27.10 -16.61
C GLU A 80 15.48 27.24 -16.82
N ASP A 81 15.09 27.68 -18.03
CA ASP A 81 13.69 27.72 -18.43
C ASP A 81 13.10 26.27 -18.48
N SER A 82 11.92 26.11 -17.97
CA SER A 82 11.17 24.86 -18.02
C SER A 82 10.84 24.39 -19.44
N LYS A 83 10.91 25.30 -20.43
CA LYS A 83 10.65 25.01 -21.86
C LYS A 83 11.82 24.33 -22.57
N LEU A 84 13.00 24.22 -21.93
CA LEU A 84 14.11 23.48 -22.51
C LEU A 84 13.74 22.00 -22.65
N GLY A 85 14.22 21.40 -23.74
CA GLY A 85 13.95 20.01 -24.10
C GLY A 85 14.39 19.01 -23.06
N VAL A 86 14.02 17.76 -23.26
CA VAL A 86 14.26 16.67 -22.30
C VAL A 86 15.65 16.03 -22.47
N LYS A 87 16.37 16.38 -23.53
CA LYS A 87 17.75 15.91 -23.79
C LYS A 87 18.75 17.04 -23.52
N PRO A 88 20.01 16.69 -23.13
CA PRO A 88 21.03 17.71 -22.93
C PRO A 88 21.58 18.27 -24.23
N VAL A 89 22.28 19.40 -24.18
CA VAL A 89 23.07 19.89 -25.32
C VAL A 89 24.02 18.78 -25.82
N PRO A 90 24.32 18.69 -27.13
CA PRO A 90 24.07 19.66 -28.21
C PRO A 90 22.71 19.57 -28.90
N GLU A 91 21.76 18.79 -28.38
CA GLU A 91 20.41 18.73 -28.96
C GLU A 91 19.75 20.13 -29.01
N PRO A 92 18.97 20.43 -30.07
CA PRO A 92 18.25 21.69 -30.17
C PRO A 92 17.38 21.93 -28.95
N ASN A 93 17.47 23.11 -28.35
CA ASN A 93 16.83 23.46 -27.11
C ASN A 93 17.17 22.53 -25.92
N GLY A 94 18.35 21.90 -25.97
CA GLY A 94 18.83 21.03 -24.89
C GLY A 94 19.15 21.79 -23.62
N PHE A 95 19.01 21.11 -22.48
CA PHE A 95 19.42 21.64 -21.17
C PHE A 95 20.92 21.47 -20.93
N LYS A 96 21.49 22.20 -19.92
CA LYS A 96 22.90 22.09 -19.53
C LYS A 96 23.02 21.48 -18.13
N PHE A 97 23.86 20.45 -17.98
CA PHE A 97 24.08 19.81 -16.68
C PHE A 97 24.67 20.76 -15.64
N GLU A 98 25.48 21.72 -16.04
CA GLU A 98 26.13 22.69 -15.15
C GLU A 98 25.12 23.51 -14.36
N SER A 99 24.00 23.92 -14.97
CA SER A 99 22.93 24.67 -14.32
C SER A 99 22.30 23.88 -13.15
N TRP A 100 22.14 22.57 -13.34
CA TRP A 100 21.57 21.67 -12.33
C TRP A 100 22.57 21.30 -11.26
N LYS A 101 23.85 21.14 -11.65
CA LYS A 101 24.94 20.89 -10.72
C LYS A 101 25.15 22.06 -9.77
N GLN A 102 25.08 23.29 -10.27
CA GLN A 102 25.24 24.53 -9.50
C GLN A 102 24.22 24.67 -8.37
N ILE A 103 23.00 24.18 -8.57
CA ILE A 103 21.95 24.22 -7.53
C ILE A 103 21.94 22.95 -6.66
N GLY A 104 22.88 22.03 -6.83
CA GLY A 104 23.06 20.85 -6.00
C GLY A 104 22.16 19.67 -6.32
N ALA A 105 21.60 19.60 -7.54
CA ALA A 105 20.87 18.42 -7.99
C ALA A 105 21.79 17.22 -8.14
N GLU A 106 21.46 16.09 -7.54
CA GLU A 106 22.16 14.82 -7.76
C GLU A 106 21.54 14.07 -8.95
N PHE A 107 20.20 14.11 -9.06
CA PHE A 107 19.46 13.60 -10.21
C PHE A 107 18.52 14.67 -10.78
N LEU A 108 18.32 14.60 -12.10
CA LEU A 108 17.41 15.45 -12.84
C LEU A 108 16.40 14.58 -13.59
N ILE A 109 15.12 14.76 -13.34
CA ILE A 109 14.03 14.16 -14.14
C ILE A 109 13.53 15.20 -15.10
N LYS A 110 13.65 14.95 -16.41
CA LYS A 110 13.08 15.74 -17.50
C LYS A 110 12.00 14.93 -18.19
N GLY A 111 10.80 15.46 -18.29
CA GLY A 111 9.69 14.79 -18.93
C GLY A 111 8.99 15.67 -19.96
N GLN A 112 8.45 15.03 -20.98
CA GLN A 112 7.55 15.65 -21.95
C GLN A 112 6.35 14.77 -22.21
N PHE A 113 5.26 15.37 -22.66
CA PHE A 113 4.08 14.63 -23.07
C PHE A 113 3.44 15.24 -24.32
N SER A 114 2.79 14.39 -25.10
CA SER A 114 1.98 14.78 -26.24
C SER A 114 0.61 14.11 -26.17
N ILE A 115 -0.36 14.69 -26.89
CA ILE A 115 -1.72 14.14 -26.96
C ILE A 115 -2.01 13.88 -28.44
N ALA A 116 -2.49 12.68 -28.75
CA ALA A 116 -2.91 12.28 -30.08
C ALA A 116 -4.32 11.65 -29.99
N GLY A 117 -5.34 12.39 -30.40
CA GLY A 117 -6.73 12.00 -30.16
C GLY A 117 -7.04 11.92 -28.66
N SER A 118 -7.41 10.74 -28.18
CA SER A 118 -7.63 10.47 -26.74
C SER A 118 -6.39 9.92 -26.02
N THR A 119 -5.29 9.69 -26.75
CA THR A 119 -4.08 9.06 -26.21
C THR A 119 -3.09 10.10 -25.71
N VAL A 120 -2.63 9.96 -24.49
CA VAL A 120 -1.50 10.69 -23.89
C VAL A 120 -0.25 9.83 -24.01
N ASN A 121 0.81 10.40 -24.56
CA ASN A 121 2.14 9.81 -24.61
C ASN A 121 3.04 10.59 -23.66
N LEU A 122 3.53 9.93 -22.63
CA LEU A 122 4.46 10.47 -21.65
C LEU A 122 5.86 9.91 -21.91
N GLU A 123 6.86 10.78 -22.01
CA GLU A 123 8.25 10.42 -22.18
C GLU A 123 9.06 11.05 -21.04
N VAL A 124 9.79 10.25 -20.29
CA VAL A 124 10.53 10.71 -19.10
C VAL A 124 11.95 10.18 -19.15
N PHE A 125 12.90 11.06 -18.84
CA PHE A 125 14.33 10.75 -18.73
C PHE A 125 14.84 11.18 -17.37
N THR A 126 15.66 10.34 -16.76
CA THR A 126 16.36 10.64 -15.51
C THR A 126 17.86 10.62 -15.77
N TYR A 127 18.52 11.67 -15.36
CA TYR A 127 19.95 11.85 -15.51
C TYR A 127 20.64 11.92 -14.14
N ASN A 128 21.80 11.30 -14.02
CA ASN A 128 22.74 11.60 -12.95
C ASN A 128 23.49 12.87 -13.35
N VAL A 129 23.33 13.93 -12.55
CA VAL A 129 23.87 15.26 -12.85
C VAL A 129 25.39 15.30 -12.77
N SER A 130 26.00 14.60 -11.79
CA SER A 130 27.43 14.61 -11.59
C SER A 130 28.19 13.87 -12.71
N THR A 131 27.66 12.73 -13.16
CA THR A 131 28.26 11.92 -14.22
C THR A 131 27.78 12.32 -15.63
N GLN A 132 26.77 13.19 -15.72
CA GLN A 132 26.14 13.66 -16.97
C GLN A 132 25.59 12.51 -17.83
N LYS A 133 25.18 11.39 -17.18
CA LYS A 133 24.70 10.20 -17.88
C LYS A 133 23.19 10.02 -17.71
N LEU A 134 22.56 9.51 -18.75
CA LEU A 134 21.22 8.97 -18.68
C LEU A 134 21.23 7.71 -17.81
N VAL A 135 20.40 7.69 -16.79
CA VAL A 135 20.20 6.54 -15.87
C VAL A 135 18.98 5.74 -16.31
N PHE A 136 17.90 6.45 -16.65
CA PHE A 136 16.62 5.85 -17.00
C PHE A 136 15.91 6.70 -18.04
N GLY A 137 15.30 6.06 -19.06
CA GLY A 137 14.51 6.74 -20.08
C GLY A 137 13.45 5.80 -20.63
N LYS A 138 12.16 6.19 -20.55
CA LYS A 138 11.06 5.34 -21.01
C LYS A 138 9.89 6.17 -21.51
N LYS A 139 9.11 5.56 -22.44
CA LYS A 139 7.85 6.09 -22.97
C LYS A 139 6.68 5.28 -22.44
N TYR A 140 5.60 5.97 -22.14
CA TYR A 140 4.34 5.39 -21.65
C TYR A 140 3.20 5.96 -22.48
N SER A 141 2.22 5.14 -22.81
CA SER A 141 1.04 5.55 -23.57
C SER A 141 -0.22 5.01 -22.93
N GLY A 142 -1.26 5.83 -22.90
CA GLY A 142 -2.57 5.47 -22.37
C GLY A 142 -3.60 6.55 -22.67
N SER A 143 -4.87 6.32 -22.35
CA SER A 143 -5.91 7.32 -22.50
C SER A 143 -5.74 8.48 -21.50
N ALA A 144 -6.33 9.63 -21.78
CA ALA A 144 -6.18 10.84 -20.95
C ALA A 144 -6.69 10.65 -19.52
N ASP A 145 -7.71 9.83 -19.30
CA ASP A 145 -8.23 9.44 -17.98
C ASP A 145 -7.25 8.53 -17.21
N GLN A 146 -6.30 7.91 -17.89
CA GLN A 146 -5.23 7.09 -17.31
C GLN A 146 -3.94 7.86 -17.01
N ALA A 147 -3.93 9.19 -17.13
CA ALA A 147 -2.73 10.01 -16.88
C ALA A 147 -2.07 9.70 -15.54
N ARG A 148 -2.86 9.53 -14.46
CA ARG A 148 -2.35 9.10 -13.15
C ARG A 148 -1.64 7.75 -13.22
N LYS A 149 -2.22 6.77 -13.90
CA LYS A 149 -1.64 5.42 -14.07
C LYS A 149 -0.30 5.48 -14.78
N LEU A 150 -0.16 6.32 -15.83
CA LEU A 150 1.11 6.53 -16.53
C LEU A 150 2.19 7.06 -15.57
N ALA A 151 1.85 8.06 -14.74
CA ALA A 151 2.75 8.64 -13.76
C ALA A 151 3.13 7.63 -12.66
N HIS A 152 2.19 6.84 -12.17
CA HIS A 152 2.44 5.77 -11.20
C HIS A 152 3.36 4.69 -11.76
N THR A 153 3.11 4.27 -13.02
CA THR A 153 3.94 3.27 -13.72
C THR A 153 5.37 3.77 -13.87
N PHE A 154 5.55 5.03 -14.31
CA PHE A 154 6.87 5.64 -14.37
C PHE A 154 7.59 5.58 -13.02
N CYS A 155 6.93 5.97 -11.94
CA CYS A 155 7.55 6.00 -10.62
C CYS A 155 7.91 4.60 -10.12
N ASN A 156 7.09 3.58 -10.38
CA ASN A 156 7.42 2.19 -10.06
C ASN A 156 8.66 1.70 -10.82
N ASP A 157 8.69 1.93 -12.15
CA ASP A 157 9.82 1.56 -13.00
C ASP A 157 11.11 2.28 -12.58
N PHE A 158 11.00 3.58 -12.27
CA PHE A 158 12.12 4.40 -11.82
C PHE A 158 12.68 3.91 -10.47
N LEU A 159 11.83 3.60 -9.49
CA LEU A 159 12.30 3.03 -8.24
C LEU A 159 12.93 1.66 -8.44
N LYS A 160 12.37 0.82 -9.31
CA LYS A 160 12.94 -0.49 -9.64
C LYS A 160 14.36 -0.36 -10.23
N GLU A 161 14.56 0.60 -11.13
CA GLU A 161 15.88 0.87 -11.73
C GLU A 161 16.90 1.31 -10.68
N LEU A 162 16.52 2.19 -9.75
CA LEU A 162 17.43 2.74 -8.75
C LEU A 162 17.68 1.80 -7.55
N THR A 163 16.68 0.99 -7.19
CA THR A 163 16.69 0.24 -5.92
C THR A 163 16.63 -1.27 -6.10
N GLY A 164 16.39 -1.74 -7.32
CA GLY A 164 16.14 -3.15 -7.62
C GLY A 164 14.75 -3.65 -7.18
N LYS A 165 13.92 -2.81 -6.53
CA LYS A 165 12.59 -3.17 -6.06
C LYS A 165 11.53 -2.23 -6.64
N GLU A 166 10.40 -2.80 -7.05
CA GLU A 166 9.26 -2.00 -7.52
C GLU A 166 8.70 -1.11 -6.41
N GLY A 167 8.17 0.06 -6.80
CA GLY A 167 7.39 0.89 -5.90
C GLY A 167 5.98 0.30 -5.67
N VAL A 168 5.20 0.95 -4.82
CA VAL A 168 3.83 0.52 -4.46
C VAL A 168 2.75 1.34 -5.18
N PHE A 169 3.11 2.15 -6.17
CA PHE A 169 2.25 3.21 -6.69
C PHE A 169 1.11 2.73 -7.61
N LEU A 170 1.12 1.46 -8.02
CA LEU A 170 0.00 0.84 -8.74
C LEU A 170 -0.91 0.03 -7.81
N SER A 171 -0.63 0.00 -6.53
CA SER A 171 -1.45 -0.72 -5.55
C SER A 171 -2.76 0.02 -5.22
N LYS A 172 -3.70 -0.72 -4.66
CA LYS A 172 -4.99 -0.23 -4.20
C LYS A 172 -5.14 -0.44 -2.69
N VAL A 173 -6.08 0.28 -2.12
CA VAL A 173 -6.48 0.12 -0.72
C VAL A 173 -7.96 -0.20 -0.68
N VAL A 174 -8.34 -1.24 0.05
CA VAL A 174 -9.73 -1.54 0.37
C VAL A 174 -10.01 -1.14 1.81
N VAL A 175 -11.18 -0.53 2.05
CA VAL A 175 -11.57 0.03 3.36
C VAL A 175 -13.05 -0.16 3.63
N SER A 176 -13.44 -0.12 4.90
CA SER A 176 -14.82 0.09 5.33
C SER A 176 -15.02 1.57 5.66
N SER A 177 -16.07 2.20 5.12
CA SER A 177 -16.33 3.64 5.34
C SER A 177 -17.82 3.97 5.35
N ASN A 178 -18.19 5.03 6.11
CA ASN A 178 -19.50 5.67 6.06
C ASN A 178 -19.54 6.82 5.02
N ARG A 179 -18.62 6.81 4.05
CA ARG A 179 -18.54 7.81 2.97
C ARG A 179 -19.90 7.95 2.26
N GLY A 180 -20.23 9.18 1.88
CA GLY A 180 -21.55 9.51 1.33
C GLY A 180 -22.58 9.90 2.39
N GLY A 181 -22.18 10.06 3.66
CA GLY A 181 -23.04 10.59 4.73
C GLY A 181 -24.07 9.60 5.23
N SER A 182 -23.93 8.29 4.91
CA SER A 182 -24.86 7.28 5.37
C SER A 182 -24.55 6.82 6.79
N LYS A 183 -25.56 6.42 7.55
CA LYS A 183 -25.38 5.73 8.84
C LYS A 183 -24.81 4.32 8.70
N TRP A 184 -24.68 3.84 7.47
CA TRP A 184 -24.19 2.53 7.12
C TRP A 184 -22.71 2.59 6.76
N LYS A 185 -22.00 1.49 6.98
CA LYS A 185 -20.64 1.31 6.46
C LYS A 185 -20.70 0.39 5.25
N GLU A 186 -20.03 0.79 4.19
CA GLU A 186 -19.89 0.00 2.96
C GLU A 186 -18.39 -0.19 2.65
N ILE A 187 -18.07 -1.10 1.76
CA ILE A 187 -16.69 -1.33 1.33
C ILE A 187 -16.38 -0.44 0.13
N TYR A 188 -15.22 0.21 0.19
CA TYR A 188 -14.68 1.07 -0.85
C TYR A 188 -13.29 0.60 -1.25
N VAL A 189 -12.95 0.82 -2.51
CA VAL A 189 -11.60 0.66 -3.06
C VAL A 189 -11.12 2.02 -3.52
N MET A 190 -9.84 2.31 -3.34
CA MET A 190 -9.20 3.56 -3.78
C MET A 190 -7.75 3.30 -4.16
N ASP A 191 -7.13 4.26 -4.85
CA ASP A 191 -5.69 4.25 -5.06
C ASP A 191 -4.97 4.34 -3.71
N TRP A 192 -3.73 3.89 -3.65
CA TRP A 192 -2.92 3.91 -2.42
C TRP A 192 -2.81 5.32 -1.79
N ASP A 193 -2.91 6.38 -2.59
CA ASP A 193 -2.83 7.78 -2.18
C ASP A 193 -4.19 8.44 -1.89
N GLY A 194 -5.26 7.65 -1.82
CA GLY A 194 -6.61 8.10 -1.49
C GLY A 194 -7.44 8.63 -2.67
N ALA A 195 -6.90 8.61 -3.88
CA ALA A 195 -7.63 9.01 -5.08
C ALA A 195 -8.55 7.88 -5.59
N ASN A 196 -9.44 8.21 -6.54
CA ASN A 196 -10.30 7.27 -7.26
C ASN A 196 -11.12 6.36 -6.32
N VAL A 197 -11.75 6.96 -5.31
CA VAL A 197 -12.54 6.21 -4.31
C VAL A 197 -13.83 5.68 -4.95
N GLU A 198 -13.95 4.35 -5.01
CA GLU A 198 -15.09 3.64 -5.58
C GLU A 198 -15.78 2.78 -4.52
N LYS A 199 -17.12 2.88 -4.45
CA LYS A 199 -17.95 2.04 -3.58
C LYS A 199 -18.26 0.71 -4.27
N ILE A 200 -17.79 -0.42 -3.71
CA ILE A 200 -18.01 -1.74 -4.28
C ILE A 200 -19.16 -2.53 -3.65
N THR A 201 -19.74 -2.05 -2.54
CA THR A 201 -20.90 -2.71 -1.90
C THR A 201 -22.06 -1.75 -1.68
N ASN A 202 -23.27 -2.31 -1.62
CA ASN A 202 -24.49 -1.56 -1.32
C ASN A 202 -25.47 -2.43 -0.53
N HIS A 203 -25.06 -2.80 0.70
CA HIS A 203 -25.91 -3.61 1.59
C HIS A 203 -26.94 -2.79 2.34
N LYS A 204 -26.78 -1.47 2.38
CA LYS A 204 -27.56 -0.57 3.25
C LYS A 204 -27.54 -1.07 4.69
N SER A 205 -26.34 -1.49 5.14
CA SER A 205 -26.06 -2.10 6.42
C SER A 205 -24.60 -1.82 6.81
N ILE A 206 -24.09 -2.54 7.79
CA ILE A 206 -22.68 -2.47 8.21
C ILE A 206 -21.90 -3.52 7.42
N ALA A 207 -21.01 -3.08 6.54
CA ALA A 207 -20.02 -3.91 5.86
C ALA A 207 -18.62 -3.56 6.39
N ILE A 208 -17.86 -4.54 6.85
CA ILE A 208 -16.59 -4.37 7.59
C ILE A 208 -15.56 -5.43 7.23
N SER A 209 -14.34 -5.26 7.77
CA SER A 209 -13.23 -6.21 7.72
C SER A 209 -12.90 -6.70 6.32
N PRO A 210 -12.64 -5.79 5.38
CA PRO A 210 -12.26 -6.20 4.03
C PRO A 210 -10.86 -6.81 4.01
N ALA A 211 -10.63 -7.72 3.05
CA ALA A 211 -9.32 -8.32 2.78
C ALA A 211 -9.16 -8.60 1.29
N TRP A 212 -8.00 -8.28 0.73
CA TRP A 212 -7.66 -8.60 -0.65
C TRP A 212 -7.33 -10.09 -0.84
N SER A 213 -7.72 -10.65 -1.99
CA SER A 213 -7.08 -11.86 -2.49
C SER A 213 -5.64 -11.57 -2.94
N PRO A 214 -4.74 -12.58 -2.99
CA PRO A 214 -3.34 -12.37 -3.35
C PRO A 214 -3.13 -11.73 -4.73
N ASP A 215 -4.03 -12.03 -5.68
CA ASP A 215 -4.05 -11.44 -7.02
C ASP A 215 -4.72 -10.06 -7.10
N ALA A 216 -5.18 -9.53 -5.94
CA ALA A 216 -5.92 -8.29 -5.79
C ALA A 216 -7.16 -8.15 -6.71
N GLN A 217 -7.71 -9.28 -7.20
CA GLN A 217 -8.92 -9.28 -8.04
C GLN A 217 -10.21 -9.52 -7.24
N LYS A 218 -10.10 -9.95 -5.99
CA LYS A 218 -11.24 -10.22 -5.12
C LYS A 218 -11.08 -9.55 -3.77
N VAL A 219 -12.20 -9.22 -3.16
CA VAL A 219 -12.29 -8.68 -1.80
C VAL A 219 -13.23 -9.54 -0.98
N ALA A 220 -12.72 -10.17 0.07
CA ALA A 220 -13.54 -10.78 1.11
C ALA A 220 -13.96 -9.70 2.11
N TYR A 221 -15.19 -9.74 2.59
CA TYR A 221 -15.70 -8.80 3.60
C TYR A 221 -16.88 -9.37 4.35
N THR A 222 -17.17 -8.85 5.52
CA THR A 222 -18.32 -9.21 6.33
C THR A 222 -19.42 -8.16 6.19
N ALA A 223 -20.67 -8.59 5.94
CA ALA A 223 -21.81 -7.72 5.97
C ALA A 223 -22.88 -8.24 6.93
N PHE A 224 -23.52 -7.31 7.67
CA PHE A 224 -24.64 -7.63 8.56
C PHE A 224 -25.94 -7.64 7.75
N VAL A 225 -26.38 -8.83 7.36
CA VAL A 225 -27.56 -9.02 6.51
C VAL A 225 -28.71 -9.62 7.30
N GLN A 226 -29.93 -9.15 6.99
CA GLN A 226 -31.16 -9.75 7.51
C GLN A 226 -31.68 -10.79 6.53
N ARG A 227 -31.88 -12.00 7.00
CA ARG A 227 -32.45 -13.08 6.19
C ARG A 227 -33.97 -13.04 6.24
N ALA A 228 -34.61 -13.53 5.16
CA ALA A 228 -36.05 -13.41 4.95
C ALA A 228 -36.93 -13.94 6.12
N LYS A 229 -36.47 -14.87 6.92
CA LYS A 229 -37.21 -15.46 8.05
C LYS A 229 -36.62 -15.11 9.43
N SER A 230 -35.60 -14.22 9.49
CA SER A 230 -34.95 -13.85 10.75
C SER A 230 -35.29 -12.42 11.15
N LYS A 231 -35.59 -12.22 12.43
CA LYS A 231 -35.73 -10.87 13.02
C LYS A 231 -34.41 -10.18 13.28
N THR A 232 -33.30 -10.94 13.30
CA THR A 232 -31.96 -10.44 13.60
C THR A 232 -31.09 -10.46 12.35
N ARG A 233 -30.13 -9.57 12.30
CA ARG A 233 -29.09 -9.57 11.29
C ARG A 233 -27.98 -10.54 11.68
N ASN A 234 -27.40 -11.24 10.73
CA ASN A 234 -26.25 -12.12 10.90
C ASN A 234 -25.02 -11.50 10.25
N ALA A 235 -23.87 -11.70 10.84
CA ALA A 235 -22.58 -11.31 10.25
C ALA A 235 -22.17 -12.40 9.25
N ASP A 236 -22.39 -12.16 7.96
CA ASP A 236 -22.14 -13.09 6.89
C ASP A 236 -20.90 -12.69 6.08
N LEU A 237 -20.08 -13.67 5.69
CA LEU A 237 -18.90 -13.47 4.87
C LEU A 237 -19.24 -13.56 3.38
N PHE A 238 -18.86 -12.52 2.65
CA PHE A 238 -18.97 -12.40 1.20
C PHE A 238 -17.61 -12.29 0.55
N VAL A 239 -17.54 -12.66 -0.73
CA VAL A 239 -16.44 -12.31 -1.64
C VAL A 239 -17.01 -11.52 -2.81
N PHE A 240 -16.36 -10.41 -3.16
CA PHE A 240 -16.65 -9.57 -4.31
C PHE A 240 -15.54 -9.74 -5.35
N ASP A 241 -15.90 -9.98 -6.61
CA ASP A 241 -14.99 -10.03 -7.76
C ASP A 241 -14.96 -8.64 -8.40
N ILE A 242 -13.80 -7.99 -8.35
CA ILE A 242 -13.62 -6.60 -8.84
C ILE A 242 -13.86 -6.53 -10.35
N ASN A 243 -13.37 -7.50 -11.11
CA ASN A 243 -13.45 -7.47 -12.57
C ASN A 243 -14.85 -7.76 -13.08
N LYS A 244 -15.59 -8.63 -12.39
CA LYS A 244 -16.95 -9.01 -12.79
C LYS A 244 -18.04 -8.13 -12.18
N GLY A 245 -17.71 -7.35 -11.13
CA GLY A 245 -18.69 -6.57 -10.38
C GLY A 245 -19.72 -7.42 -9.64
N THR A 246 -19.41 -8.70 -9.36
CA THR A 246 -20.34 -9.65 -8.74
C THR A 246 -19.84 -10.10 -7.38
N ARG A 247 -20.79 -10.48 -6.51
CA ARG A 247 -20.46 -11.02 -5.19
C ARG A 247 -21.19 -12.34 -4.94
N TRP A 248 -20.61 -13.16 -4.06
CA TRP A 248 -21.24 -14.38 -3.56
C TRP A 248 -21.03 -14.55 -2.07
N LEU A 249 -21.88 -15.37 -1.47
CA LEU A 249 -21.89 -15.68 -0.05
C LEU A 249 -20.99 -16.89 0.19
N VAL A 250 -20.01 -16.75 1.11
CA VAL A 250 -19.04 -17.83 1.42
C VAL A 250 -19.36 -18.50 2.74
N SER A 251 -19.62 -17.73 3.81
CA SER A 251 -19.99 -18.27 5.10
C SER A 251 -21.15 -17.49 5.71
N TYR A 252 -22.13 -18.26 6.21
CA TYR A 252 -23.40 -17.72 6.74
C TYR A 252 -23.90 -18.49 7.95
N LYS A 253 -23.01 -19.15 8.67
CA LYS A 253 -23.39 -19.85 9.91
C LYS A 253 -23.95 -18.86 10.92
N PRO A 254 -24.89 -19.28 11.80
CA PRO A 254 -25.39 -18.39 12.84
C PRO A 254 -24.28 -17.78 13.69
N GLY A 255 -24.37 -16.48 13.96
CA GLY A 255 -23.38 -15.74 14.74
C GLY A 255 -22.35 -15.01 13.86
N ILE A 256 -21.10 -15.03 14.28
CA ILE A 256 -20.01 -14.29 13.64
C ILE A 256 -19.41 -15.10 12.49
N ASN A 257 -19.24 -14.50 11.33
CA ASN A 257 -18.42 -14.95 10.19
C ASN A 257 -17.67 -13.72 9.67
N SER A 258 -16.49 -13.42 10.23
CA SER A 258 -15.82 -12.12 10.04
C SER A 258 -14.30 -12.24 10.06
N GLY A 259 -13.61 -11.12 9.77
CA GLY A 259 -12.16 -11.01 9.87
C GLY A 259 -11.44 -11.93 8.87
N ALA A 260 -11.97 -12.05 7.66
CA ALA A 260 -11.42 -12.93 6.64
C ALA A 260 -10.02 -12.50 6.21
N ASN A 261 -9.16 -13.48 5.93
CA ASN A 261 -7.86 -13.32 5.30
C ASN A 261 -7.63 -14.46 4.31
N PHE A 262 -7.20 -14.14 3.09
CA PHE A 262 -6.89 -15.17 2.09
C PHE A 262 -5.55 -15.85 2.40
N ASP A 263 -5.44 -17.10 2.01
CA ASP A 263 -4.15 -17.76 1.90
C ASP A 263 -3.38 -17.28 0.65
N PRO A 264 -2.05 -17.44 0.59
CA PRO A 264 -1.26 -16.98 -0.55
C PRO A 264 -1.60 -17.66 -1.88
N SER A 265 -2.22 -18.86 -1.86
CA SER A 265 -2.70 -19.53 -3.09
C SER A 265 -4.01 -18.96 -3.61
N GLY A 266 -4.73 -18.17 -2.81
CA GLY A 266 -6.06 -17.66 -3.12
C GLY A 266 -7.17 -18.70 -3.14
N LYS A 267 -6.90 -19.94 -2.70
CA LYS A 267 -7.87 -21.05 -2.69
C LYS A 267 -8.68 -21.13 -1.40
N TYR A 268 -8.13 -20.62 -0.31
CA TYR A 268 -8.73 -20.70 1.01
C TYR A 268 -8.85 -19.32 1.64
N ILE A 269 -9.84 -19.20 2.52
CA ILE A 269 -10.03 -18.07 3.42
C ILE A 269 -9.94 -18.56 4.86
N TYR A 270 -9.21 -17.84 5.68
CA TYR A 270 -9.18 -18.00 7.13
C TYR A 270 -10.07 -16.92 7.74
N LEU A 271 -10.97 -17.30 8.63
CA LEU A 271 -11.98 -16.39 9.20
C LEU A 271 -12.23 -16.70 10.66
N THR A 272 -12.78 -15.75 11.36
CA THR A 272 -13.41 -15.94 12.67
C THR A 272 -14.84 -16.42 12.49
N SER A 273 -15.20 -17.57 13.08
CA SER A 273 -16.59 -18.02 13.13
C SER A 273 -16.98 -18.49 14.52
N SER A 274 -18.19 -18.13 14.95
CA SER A 274 -18.74 -18.58 16.24
C SER A 274 -19.69 -19.78 16.12
N GLN A 275 -19.67 -20.49 14.99
CA GLN A 275 -20.54 -21.64 14.73
C GLN A 275 -20.37 -22.81 15.73
N SER A 276 -19.24 -22.90 16.43
CA SER A 276 -18.95 -23.89 17.46
C SER A 276 -19.23 -23.40 18.90
N GLY A 277 -19.91 -22.27 19.07
CA GLY A 277 -20.23 -21.66 20.36
C GLY A 277 -19.35 -20.45 20.67
N ASN A 278 -18.03 -20.58 20.65
CA ASN A 278 -17.08 -19.47 20.80
C ASN A 278 -16.54 -19.01 19.45
N PRO A 279 -16.11 -17.74 19.32
CA PRO A 279 -15.36 -17.28 18.16
C PRO A 279 -14.03 -18.02 18.04
N ASP A 280 -13.87 -18.78 16.97
CA ASP A 280 -12.68 -19.56 16.65
C ASP A 280 -12.23 -19.31 15.20
N ILE A 281 -10.97 -19.66 14.91
CA ILE A 281 -10.43 -19.56 13.56
C ILE A 281 -10.81 -20.80 12.77
N PHE A 282 -11.36 -20.58 11.59
CA PHE A 282 -11.71 -21.60 10.61
C PHE A 282 -11.00 -21.34 9.29
N LYS A 283 -10.69 -22.42 8.59
CA LYS A 283 -10.27 -22.42 7.19
C LYS A 283 -11.43 -22.89 6.32
N ILE A 284 -11.72 -22.17 5.24
CA ILE A 284 -12.84 -22.46 4.34
C ILE A 284 -12.40 -22.27 2.89
N THR A 285 -12.95 -23.08 1.97
CA THR A 285 -12.83 -22.86 0.51
C THR A 285 -13.64 -21.65 0.07
N LEU A 286 -13.30 -21.05 -1.09
CA LEU A 286 -13.99 -19.86 -1.60
C LEU A 286 -15.48 -20.09 -1.93
N ASP A 287 -15.86 -21.34 -2.20
CA ASP A 287 -17.25 -21.75 -2.39
C ASP A 287 -18.00 -22.08 -1.09
N GLY A 288 -17.29 -22.06 0.04
CA GLY A 288 -17.86 -22.33 1.37
C GLY A 288 -18.16 -23.80 1.66
N THR A 289 -17.76 -24.74 0.79
CA THR A 289 -18.16 -26.14 0.92
C THR A 289 -17.29 -26.93 1.90
N GLN A 290 -15.99 -26.64 1.98
CA GLN A 290 -15.07 -27.31 2.90
C GLN A 290 -14.71 -26.38 4.04
N VAL A 291 -14.95 -26.82 5.26
CA VAL A 291 -14.72 -26.04 6.48
C VAL A 291 -13.91 -26.85 7.48
N GLN A 292 -12.81 -26.28 7.97
CA GLN A 292 -11.95 -26.88 9.00
C GLN A 292 -11.79 -25.88 10.15
N LYS A 293 -12.05 -26.34 11.39
CA LYS A 293 -11.73 -25.60 12.61
C LYS A 293 -10.26 -25.75 12.93
N LEU A 294 -9.55 -24.64 13.20
CA LEU A 294 -8.11 -24.63 13.46
C LEU A 294 -7.77 -24.36 14.93
N THR A 295 -8.61 -23.60 15.64
CA THR A 295 -8.36 -23.28 17.04
C THR A 295 -9.35 -23.98 17.95
N ASN A 296 -8.84 -24.52 19.08
CA ASN A 296 -9.61 -25.01 20.19
C ASN A 296 -9.05 -24.32 21.44
N GLY A 297 -9.67 -23.22 21.82
CA GLY A 297 -9.27 -22.47 23.03
C GLY A 297 -9.82 -23.12 24.31
N PRO A 298 -9.35 -22.65 25.50
CA PRO A 298 -10.07 -22.89 26.74
C PRO A 298 -11.53 -22.47 26.59
N THR A 299 -12.43 -23.12 27.35
CA THR A 299 -13.86 -22.79 27.32
C THR A 299 -14.08 -21.30 27.55
N GLY A 300 -14.79 -20.66 26.63
CA GLY A 300 -15.07 -19.22 26.64
C GLY A 300 -14.04 -18.31 26.02
N ALA A 301 -12.85 -18.81 25.66
CA ALA A 301 -11.83 -17.98 24.99
C ALA A 301 -12.21 -17.67 23.53
N MET A 302 -11.93 -16.46 23.13
CA MET A 302 -12.06 -16.00 21.74
C MET A 302 -10.74 -16.14 20.99
N ASN A 303 -10.84 -16.56 19.73
CA ASN A 303 -9.74 -16.57 18.75
C ASN A 303 -10.23 -15.85 17.50
N VAL A 304 -9.70 -14.66 17.25
CA VAL A 304 -10.28 -13.73 16.27
C VAL A 304 -9.20 -13.08 15.38
N GLU A 305 -9.64 -12.49 14.27
CA GLU A 305 -8.80 -11.68 13.37
C GLU A 305 -7.57 -12.43 12.84
N PRO A 306 -7.76 -13.57 12.14
CA PRO A 306 -6.66 -14.34 11.57
C PRO A 306 -5.93 -13.53 10.49
N ALA A 307 -4.61 -13.62 10.47
CA ALA A 307 -3.73 -13.09 9.45
C ALA A 307 -2.75 -14.18 9.00
N VAL A 308 -2.85 -14.60 7.74
CA VAL A 308 -1.94 -15.61 7.16
C VAL A 308 -0.63 -14.95 6.76
N SER A 309 0.49 -15.58 7.08
CA SER A 309 1.80 -15.08 6.63
C SER A 309 1.94 -15.19 5.10
N PRO A 310 2.59 -14.24 4.43
CA PRO A 310 2.76 -14.26 2.97
C PRO A 310 3.42 -15.52 2.41
N ASP A 311 4.28 -16.19 3.19
CA ASP A 311 4.89 -17.48 2.83
C ASP A 311 3.94 -18.68 3.03
N GLY A 312 2.74 -18.46 3.60
CA GLY A 312 1.73 -19.49 3.84
C GLY A 312 2.05 -20.44 4.99
N SER A 313 3.11 -20.23 5.76
CA SER A 313 3.58 -21.18 6.78
C SER A 313 2.94 -20.96 8.16
N LYS A 314 2.52 -19.72 8.44
CA LYS A 314 2.05 -19.29 9.77
C LYS A 314 0.72 -18.57 9.69
N LEU A 315 0.07 -18.50 10.86
CA LEU A 315 -1.14 -17.72 11.08
C LEU A 315 -1.01 -16.95 12.39
N ALA A 316 -1.15 -15.64 12.32
CA ALA A 316 -1.28 -14.77 13.49
C ALA A 316 -2.76 -14.54 13.81
N PHE A 317 -3.11 -14.34 15.07
CA PHE A 317 -4.47 -14.07 15.52
C PHE A 317 -4.49 -13.44 16.89
N SER A 318 -5.60 -12.81 17.26
CA SER A 318 -5.84 -12.27 18.60
C SER A 318 -6.58 -13.30 19.44
N SER A 319 -6.16 -13.49 20.70
CA SER A 319 -6.85 -14.40 21.61
C SER A 319 -6.74 -13.93 23.06
N ASP A 320 -7.83 -14.10 23.83
CA ASP A 320 -7.91 -13.84 25.26
C ASP A 320 -7.74 -15.11 26.13
N ARG A 321 -7.20 -16.20 25.56
CA ARG A 321 -7.02 -17.51 26.22
C ARG A 321 -6.24 -17.48 27.53
N HIS A 322 -5.50 -16.42 27.81
CA HIS A 322 -4.78 -16.18 29.05
C HIS A 322 -5.27 -14.89 29.75
N GLY A 323 -6.56 -14.56 29.60
CA GLY A 323 -7.25 -13.46 30.26
C GLY A 323 -7.45 -12.22 29.43
N GLN A 324 -6.40 -11.65 28.85
CA GLN A 324 -6.48 -10.43 28.02
C GLN A 324 -6.16 -10.74 26.54
N PRO A 325 -6.82 -10.06 25.59
CA PRO A 325 -6.53 -10.25 24.17
C PRO A 325 -5.08 -9.90 23.85
N MET A 326 -4.36 -10.87 23.31
CA MET A 326 -2.97 -10.76 22.88
C MET A 326 -2.78 -11.38 21.50
N VAL A 327 -1.69 -11.03 20.84
CA VAL A 327 -1.34 -11.63 19.54
C VAL A 327 -0.63 -12.95 19.76
N TYR A 328 -1.09 -13.95 19.05
CA TYR A 328 -0.54 -15.31 18.99
C TYR A 328 -0.14 -15.64 17.56
N VAL A 329 0.82 -16.53 17.42
CA VAL A 329 1.22 -17.15 16.14
C VAL A 329 1.16 -18.65 16.27
N MET A 330 0.69 -19.32 15.23
CA MET A 330 0.65 -20.78 15.11
C MET A 330 1.10 -21.23 13.72
N ASN A 331 1.35 -22.51 13.55
CA ASN A 331 1.52 -23.09 12.21
C ASN A 331 0.20 -23.02 11.44
N ILE A 332 0.27 -23.01 10.11
CA ILE A 332 -0.92 -22.87 9.24
C ILE A 332 -1.93 -24.03 9.40
N ASP A 333 -1.49 -25.15 9.94
CA ASP A 333 -2.32 -26.34 10.26
C ASP A 333 -3.02 -26.24 11.63
N GLY A 334 -2.78 -25.17 12.40
CA GLY A 334 -3.32 -24.94 13.74
C GLY A 334 -2.42 -25.43 14.89
N SER A 335 -1.30 -26.06 14.60
CA SER A 335 -0.35 -26.56 15.60
C SER A 335 0.59 -25.45 16.13
N ASN A 336 1.29 -25.71 17.22
CA ASN A 336 2.37 -24.89 17.78
C ASN A 336 1.95 -23.44 18.09
N ILE A 337 0.83 -23.25 18.79
CA ILE A 337 0.33 -21.93 19.20
C ILE A 337 1.27 -21.30 20.23
N LYS A 338 1.78 -20.10 19.91
CA LYS A 338 2.65 -19.32 20.78
C LYS A 338 2.12 -17.90 20.97
N ARG A 339 2.11 -17.40 22.19
CA ARG A 339 1.89 -15.98 22.47
C ARG A 339 3.16 -15.20 22.09
N ILE A 340 3.01 -14.08 21.38
CA ILE A 340 4.14 -13.25 20.94
C ILE A 340 4.10 -11.83 21.52
N THR A 341 2.98 -11.38 22.06
CA THR A 341 2.89 -10.09 22.75
C THR A 341 2.58 -10.27 24.24
N PHE A 342 3.30 -9.53 25.10
CA PHE A 342 3.22 -9.67 26.56
C PHE A 342 2.97 -8.34 27.28
N ALA A 343 3.18 -7.21 26.61
CA ALA A 343 2.95 -5.88 27.16
C ALA A 343 1.55 -5.35 26.79
N GLY A 344 1.07 -4.37 27.56
CA GLY A 344 -0.25 -3.77 27.36
C GLY A 344 -1.41 -4.61 27.87
N ARG A 345 -2.62 -4.11 27.69
CA ARG A 345 -3.86 -4.77 28.14
C ARG A 345 -4.68 -5.39 27.00
N TYR A 346 -4.40 -4.98 25.76
CA TYR A 346 -5.14 -5.44 24.58
C TYR A 346 -4.24 -5.29 23.37
N ASN A 347 -3.96 -6.37 22.65
CA ASN A 347 -3.19 -6.37 21.40
C ASN A 347 -3.98 -7.15 20.34
N ALA A 348 -4.30 -6.50 19.23
CA ALA A 348 -5.21 -7.05 18.20
C ALA A 348 -4.85 -6.59 16.79
N THR A 349 -5.63 -7.05 15.82
CA THR A 349 -5.52 -6.71 14.39
C THR A 349 -4.13 -6.97 13.80
N PRO A 350 -3.55 -8.18 13.98
CA PRO A 350 -2.23 -8.47 13.45
C PRO A 350 -2.18 -8.39 11.93
N SER A 351 -1.07 -7.87 11.39
CA SER A 351 -0.77 -7.79 9.96
C SER A 351 0.68 -8.20 9.74
N TRP A 352 0.94 -9.11 8.81
CA TRP A 352 2.28 -9.58 8.49
C TRP A 352 3.04 -8.61 7.57
N SER A 353 4.35 -8.50 7.79
CA SER A 353 5.26 -7.94 6.78
C SER A 353 5.37 -8.89 5.58
N PRO A 354 5.62 -8.36 4.35
CA PRO A 354 5.68 -9.20 3.13
C PRO A 354 6.75 -10.31 3.17
N ASP A 355 7.80 -10.15 3.97
CA ASP A 355 8.85 -11.14 4.17
C ASP A 355 8.52 -12.18 5.25
N SER A 356 7.33 -12.14 5.83
CA SER A 356 6.85 -13.03 6.89
C SER A 356 7.67 -13.00 8.20
N LYS A 357 8.52 -11.97 8.42
CA LYS A 357 9.39 -11.90 9.58
C LYS A 357 8.85 -11.05 10.72
N LYS A 358 8.00 -10.07 10.42
CA LYS A 358 7.43 -9.14 11.41
C LYS A 358 5.92 -9.12 11.36
N LEU A 359 5.33 -8.67 12.47
CA LEU A 359 3.92 -8.35 12.60
C LEU A 359 3.78 -6.89 13.03
N ALA A 360 2.82 -6.19 12.45
CA ALA A 360 2.27 -4.96 13.00
C ALA A 360 0.94 -5.27 13.68
N PHE A 361 0.61 -4.58 14.77
CA PHE A 361 -0.63 -4.77 15.51
C PHE A 361 -1.04 -3.49 16.23
N ALA A 362 -2.31 -3.37 16.60
CA ALA A 362 -2.81 -2.32 17.47
C ALA A 362 -2.69 -2.77 18.95
N GLY A 363 -1.96 -2.00 19.75
CA GLY A 363 -1.75 -2.25 21.17
C GLY A 363 -2.39 -1.17 22.04
N TRP A 364 -3.15 -1.57 23.07
CA TRP A 364 -3.75 -0.65 24.04
C TRP A 364 -2.80 -0.38 25.19
N GLU A 365 -2.37 0.86 25.29
CA GLU A 365 -1.51 1.35 26.36
C GLU A 365 -1.92 2.78 26.73
N ASN A 366 -1.90 3.12 28.03
CA ASN A 366 -2.25 4.47 28.51
C ASN A 366 -3.58 5.03 27.96
N ASP A 367 -4.63 4.18 27.97
CA ASP A 367 -6.01 4.49 27.56
C ASP A 367 -6.20 4.87 26.07
N HIS A 368 -5.31 4.42 25.21
CA HIS A 368 -5.46 4.56 23.76
C HIS A 368 -4.75 3.42 23.00
N PHE A 369 -5.09 3.29 21.72
CA PHE A 369 -4.41 2.37 20.82
C PHE A 369 -3.28 3.07 20.08
N ASP A 370 -2.15 2.37 19.96
CA ASP A 370 -1.07 2.71 19.05
C ASP A 370 -0.65 1.50 18.21
N ILE A 371 0.01 1.79 17.09
CA ILE A 371 0.59 0.77 16.24
C ILE A 371 1.97 0.37 16.79
N PHE A 372 2.16 -0.93 16.91
CA PHE A 372 3.43 -1.56 17.26
C PHE A 372 3.86 -2.53 16.18
N THR A 373 5.15 -2.79 16.11
CA THR A 373 5.72 -3.90 15.34
C THR A 373 6.46 -4.84 16.28
N VAL A 374 6.53 -6.12 15.91
CA VAL A 374 7.23 -7.17 16.65
C VAL A 374 7.73 -8.23 15.68
N ASN A 375 8.86 -8.87 15.94
CA ASN A 375 9.29 -10.04 15.17
C ASN A 375 8.31 -11.20 15.38
N ALA A 376 8.22 -12.10 14.40
CA ALA A 376 7.30 -13.26 14.44
C ALA A 376 7.58 -14.22 15.59
N ASP A 377 8.74 -14.15 16.22
CA ASP A 377 9.11 -14.92 17.42
C ASP A 377 8.80 -14.20 18.75
N GLY A 378 8.33 -12.95 18.70
CA GLY A 378 7.98 -12.11 19.85
C GLY A 378 9.10 -11.17 20.32
N THR A 379 10.24 -11.16 19.66
CA THR A 379 11.35 -10.25 19.97
C THR A 379 11.16 -8.88 19.27
N ASP A 380 11.93 -7.88 19.70
CA ASP A 380 12.07 -6.59 19.00
C ASP A 380 10.74 -5.81 18.85
N MET A 381 9.96 -5.74 19.93
CA MET A 381 8.72 -4.97 19.93
C MET A 381 9.02 -3.47 19.94
N VAL A 382 8.51 -2.75 18.94
CA VAL A 382 8.71 -1.30 18.77
C VAL A 382 7.37 -0.60 18.61
N ARG A 383 7.17 0.52 19.31
CA ARG A 383 6.01 1.42 19.13
C ARG A 383 6.27 2.34 17.94
N ILE A 384 5.33 2.38 16.98
CA ILE A 384 5.45 3.15 15.74
C ILE A 384 4.71 4.49 15.83
N THR A 385 3.55 4.52 16.49
CA THR A 385 2.73 5.74 16.59
C THR A 385 2.66 6.26 18.02
N SER A 386 2.48 7.59 18.14
CA SER A 386 2.30 8.29 19.40
C SER A 386 1.61 9.64 19.13
N SER A 387 0.34 9.59 18.72
CA SER A 387 -0.34 10.76 18.17
C SER A 387 -1.31 11.40 19.15
N ARG A 388 -1.47 12.72 19.07
CA ARG A 388 -2.43 13.47 19.86
C ARG A 388 -3.46 14.18 18.97
N LYS A 389 -4.66 14.37 19.51
CA LYS A 389 -5.71 15.20 18.96
C LYS A 389 -5.38 16.69 19.21
N PRO A 390 -6.00 17.65 18.48
CA PRO A 390 -5.80 19.08 18.69
C PRO A 390 -6.09 19.54 20.13
N ASN A 391 -6.96 18.84 20.86
CA ASN A 391 -7.28 19.13 22.26
C ASN A 391 -6.30 18.51 23.28
N GLY A 392 -5.16 18.00 22.82
CA GLY A 392 -4.11 17.40 23.62
C GLY A 392 -4.38 15.96 24.10
N LYS A 393 -5.58 15.40 23.93
CA LYS A 393 -5.89 14.02 24.27
C LYS A 393 -5.19 13.05 23.30
N TRP A 394 -4.90 11.84 23.77
CA TRP A 394 -4.36 10.80 22.91
C TRP A 394 -5.34 10.42 21.79
N ALA A 395 -4.81 10.15 20.63
CA ALA A 395 -5.54 9.59 19.50
C ALA A 395 -5.41 8.07 19.51
N ASN A 396 -6.41 7.39 18.97
CA ASN A 396 -6.31 5.97 18.65
C ASN A 396 -5.71 5.80 17.27
N ASN A 397 -4.75 4.88 17.17
CA ASN A 397 -4.14 4.42 15.94
C ASN A 397 -4.35 2.91 15.84
N GLU A 398 -5.07 2.44 14.81
CA GLU A 398 -5.60 1.08 14.75
C GLU A 398 -5.47 0.49 13.34
N ASP A 399 -5.69 -0.82 13.23
CA ASP A 399 -5.83 -1.54 11.95
C ASP A 399 -4.62 -1.44 11.00
N PRO A 400 -3.41 -1.80 11.40
CA PRO A 400 -2.23 -1.67 10.56
C PRO A 400 -2.27 -2.59 9.34
N SER A 401 -1.65 -2.13 8.24
CA SER A 401 -1.42 -2.91 7.02
C SER A 401 -0.08 -2.52 6.41
N PHE A 402 0.79 -3.49 6.15
CA PHE A 402 2.05 -3.25 5.46
C PHE A 402 1.83 -2.94 3.98
N SER A 403 2.69 -2.11 3.41
CA SER A 403 2.84 -2.00 1.95
C SER A 403 3.44 -3.28 1.36
N ALA A 404 3.19 -3.53 0.07
CA ALA A 404 3.67 -4.73 -0.61
C ALA A 404 5.21 -4.86 -0.63
N ASP A 405 5.94 -3.74 -0.58
CA ASP A 405 7.40 -3.70 -0.51
C ASP A 405 7.94 -3.76 0.93
N GLY A 406 7.06 -3.75 1.93
CA GLY A 406 7.40 -3.86 3.35
C GLY A 406 8.04 -2.62 3.98
N ARG A 407 8.09 -1.48 3.28
CA ARG A 407 8.73 -0.26 3.77
C ARG A 407 7.82 0.68 4.54
N LEU A 408 6.52 0.58 4.30
CA LEU A 408 5.53 1.50 4.83
C LEU A 408 4.46 0.75 5.63
N LEU A 409 3.88 1.45 6.60
CA LEU A 409 2.69 1.03 7.33
C LEU A 409 1.55 2.00 7.06
N MET A 410 0.39 1.46 6.69
CA MET A 410 -0.89 2.15 6.63
C MET A 410 -1.72 1.78 7.85
N TYR A 411 -2.44 2.73 8.41
CA TYR A 411 -3.29 2.52 9.58
C TYR A 411 -4.39 3.58 9.67
N THR A 412 -5.38 3.36 10.52
CA THR A 412 -6.39 4.38 10.83
C THR A 412 -6.00 5.19 12.05
N SER A 413 -6.36 6.47 12.07
CA SER A 413 -6.18 7.33 13.22
C SER A 413 -7.32 8.35 13.36
N ASN A 414 -7.79 8.56 14.59
CA ASN A 414 -8.81 9.58 14.90
C ASN A 414 -8.24 10.91 15.39
N ARG A 415 -6.96 11.18 15.11
CA ARG A 415 -6.26 12.40 15.58
C ARG A 415 -6.88 13.70 15.08
N THR A 416 -7.58 13.68 13.94
CA THR A 416 -8.28 14.84 13.37
C THR A 416 -9.78 14.88 13.69
N GLY A 417 -10.26 14.02 14.59
CA GLY A 417 -11.67 13.93 15.01
C GLY A 417 -12.40 12.75 14.42
N THR A 418 -12.34 12.56 13.11
CA THR A 418 -12.82 11.36 12.39
C THR A 418 -11.68 10.38 12.17
N TYR A 419 -12.01 9.09 11.97
CA TYR A 419 -11.02 8.07 11.63
C TYR A 419 -10.58 8.25 10.18
N GLN A 420 -9.31 8.60 10.00
CA GLN A 420 -8.69 8.82 8.69
C GLN A 420 -7.55 7.84 8.48
N ILE A 421 -7.19 7.62 7.22
CA ILE A 421 -6.07 6.75 6.87
C ILE A 421 -4.78 7.56 6.86
N TYR A 422 -3.76 7.01 7.50
CA TYR A 422 -2.40 7.53 7.54
C TYR A 422 -1.42 6.46 7.04
N ILE A 423 -0.28 6.92 6.57
CA ILE A 423 0.87 6.09 6.20
C ILE A 423 2.12 6.68 6.87
N SER A 424 3.02 5.81 7.32
CA SER A 424 4.33 6.19 7.83
C SER A 424 5.41 5.19 7.39
N ASN A 425 6.67 5.55 7.57
CA ASN A 425 7.78 4.60 7.58
C ASN A 425 7.64 3.63 8.76
N LEU A 426 8.41 2.54 8.75
CA LEU A 426 8.40 1.55 9.84
C LEU A 426 8.99 2.05 11.17
N ASP A 427 9.66 3.18 11.18
CA ASP A 427 10.16 3.87 12.38
C ASP A 427 9.19 4.97 12.87
N GLY A 428 8.01 5.10 12.24
CA GLY A 428 7.03 6.13 12.53
C GLY A 428 7.32 7.50 11.92
N SER A 429 8.44 7.66 11.21
CA SER A 429 8.76 8.92 10.51
C SER A 429 7.95 9.10 9.24
N GLU A 430 8.01 10.33 8.66
CA GLU A 430 7.37 10.70 7.39
C GLU A 430 5.86 10.42 7.36
N GLU A 431 5.22 10.58 8.50
CA GLU A 431 3.79 10.31 8.66
C GLU A 431 2.94 11.24 7.80
N ARG A 432 1.99 10.68 7.03
CA ARG A 432 1.13 11.43 6.11
C ARG A 432 -0.31 10.94 6.15
N ARG A 433 -1.24 11.89 6.06
CA ARG A 433 -2.66 11.62 5.93
C ARG A 433 -3.01 11.32 4.47
N VAL A 434 -3.73 10.24 4.23
CA VAL A 434 -4.16 9.77 2.89
C VAL A 434 -5.58 10.26 2.57
N THR A 435 -6.52 10.08 3.51
CA THR A 435 -7.91 10.54 3.34
C THR A 435 -8.14 11.89 4.00
N ASN A 436 -8.80 12.82 3.30
CA ASN A 436 -8.88 14.22 3.70
C ASN A 436 -10.32 14.78 3.74
N ASP A 437 -11.30 13.92 3.93
CA ASP A 437 -12.70 14.30 4.10
C ASP A 437 -13.19 14.14 5.56
N ASN A 438 -14.49 14.28 5.79
CA ASN A 438 -15.09 14.21 7.13
C ASN A 438 -15.78 12.85 7.40
N PHE A 439 -15.49 11.83 6.60
CA PHE A 439 -16.01 10.48 6.80
C PHE A 439 -15.03 9.64 7.59
N ASP A 440 -15.53 8.56 8.17
CA ASP A 440 -14.69 7.59 8.88
C ASP A 440 -14.24 6.47 7.93
N TYR A 441 -13.00 6.06 8.07
CA TYR A 441 -12.38 4.95 7.36
C TYR A 441 -11.79 3.96 8.35
N TYR A 442 -12.04 2.67 8.14
CA TYR A 442 -11.63 1.60 9.05
C TYR A 442 -11.03 0.44 8.28
N LYS A 443 -10.13 -0.28 8.94
CA LYS A 443 -9.51 -1.52 8.46
C LYS A 443 -8.97 -1.39 7.02
N PRO A 444 -8.06 -0.45 6.76
CA PRO A 444 -7.40 -0.38 5.47
C PRO A 444 -6.61 -1.68 5.23
N ARG A 445 -6.68 -2.19 4.00
CA ARG A 445 -5.86 -3.30 3.56
C ARG A 445 -5.21 -2.93 2.24
N TRP A 446 -3.89 -2.98 2.24
CA TRP A 446 -3.08 -2.62 1.08
C TRP A 446 -2.94 -3.84 0.16
N SER A 447 -3.16 -3.66 -1.16
CA SER A 447 -2.92 -4.70 -2.15
C SER A 447 -1.45 -4.78 -2.57
N GLY A 448 -1.08 -5.83 -3.31
CA GLY A 448 0.05 -5.76 -4.22
C GLY A 448 -0.18 -4.77 -5.37
N ASN A 449 0.82 -4.58 -6.23
CA ASN A 449 0.64 -3.83 -7.48
C ASN A 449 -0.33 -4.57 -8.41
N LEU A 450 -1.17 -3.79 -9.13
CA LEU A 450 -2.18 -4.26 -10.07
C LEU A 450 -1.76 -4.02 -11.52
#